data_c0452fa4426017ec0795ae5d263e5e2a
#
_entry.id   c0452fa4426017ec0795ae5d263e5e2a
#
_cell.length_a   1.000
_cell.length_b   1.000
_cell.length_c   1.000
_cell.angle_alpha   90.00
_cell.angle_beta   90.00
_cell.angle_gamma   90.00
#
_symmetry.space_group_name_H-M   'P 1'
#
loop_
_entity.id
_entity.type
_entity.pdbx_description
1 polymer ?
#
loop_
_entity_poly.entity_id
_entity_poly.type
_entity_poly.pdbx_seq_one_letter_code
_entity_poly.pdbx_strand_id
1 'polypeptide(L)' 'MGANENVRRVRESRGVTKSFMARGLGLSLQGYSHIEEGNVRLDVERMKKIGDLLHVDSAIFLNDELTESAIKPA' A
#
# COMPACT_ATOMS: atom_id res chain seq x y z
N MET A 1 -8.50 -10.60 -2.97
CA MET A 1 -7.70 -10.00 -1.89
C MET A 1 -8.21 -8.61 -1.56
N GLY A 2 -8.01 -8.12 -0.35
CA GLY A 2 -8.45 -6.78 0.00
C GLY A 2 -7.41 -5.73 -0.38
N ALA A 3 -7.84 -4.45 -0.34
CA ALA A 3 -6.96 -3.32 -0.65
C ALA A 3 -5.73 -3.30 0.25
N ASN A 4 -5.90 -3.62 1.54
CA ASN A 4 -4.78 -3.65 2.49
C ASN A 4 -3.72 -4.65 2.08
N GLU A 5 -4.11 -5.82 1.63
CA GLU A 5 -3.16 -6.83 1.18
C GLU A 5 -2.49 -6.42 -0.13
N ASN A 6 -3.24 -5.78 -1.03
CA ASN A 6 -2.68 -5.29 -2.28
C ASN A 6 -1.63 -4.21 -2.03
N VAL A 7 -1.86 -3.34 -1.05
CA VAL A 7 -0.86 -2.34 -0.64
C VAL A 7 0.43 -3.05 -0.21
N ARG A 8 0.32 -4.06 0.64
CA ARG A 8 1.50 -4.82 1.10
C ARG A 8 2.24 -5.44 -0.08
N ARG A 9 1.51 -6.05 -1.01
CA ARG A 9 2.10 -6.71 -2.17
C ARG A 9 2.90 -5.74 -3.04
N VAL A 10 2.33 -4.58 -3.30
CA VAL A 10 3.02 -3.56 -4.10
C VAL A 10 4.24 -3.03 -3.34
N ARG A 11 4.09 -2.74 -2.04
CA ARG A 11 5.19 -2.27 -1.23
C ARG A 11 6.37 -3.26 -1.26
N GLU A 12 6.09 -4.54 -1.05
CA GLU A 12 7.14 -5.57 -1.05
C GLU A 12 7.79 -5.69 -2.41
N SER A 13 7.00 -5.59 -3.48
CA SER A 13 7.55 -5.69 -4.83
C SER A 13 8.49 -4.55 -5.17
N ARG A 14 8.33 -3.41 -4.52
CA ARG A 14 9.20 -2.24 -4.70
C ARG A 14 10.41 -2.24 -3.76
N GLY A 15 10.51 -3.22 -2.87
CA GLY A 15 11.58 -3.26 -1.89
C GLY A 15 11.52 -2.16 -0.84
N VAL A 16 10.31 -1.62 -0.60
CA VAL A 16 10.09 -0.52 0.34
C VAL A 16 9.75 -1.08 1.72
N THR A 17 10.32 -0.48 2.76
CA THR A 17 10.08 -0.93 4.13
C THR A 17 8.79 -0.34 4.70
N LYS A 18 8.23 -1.03 5.71
CA LYS A 18 7.10 -0.50 6.46
C LYS A 18 7.45 0.82 7.15
N SER A 19 8.69 0.93 7.64
CA SER A 19 9.16 2.16 8.31
C SER A 19 9.12 3.35 7.36
N PHE A 20 9.52 3.16 6.12
CA PHE A 20 9.44 4.21 5.11
C PHE A 20 8.00 4.66 4.92
N MET A 21 7.09 3.70 4.77
CA MET A 21 5.68 4.01 4.57
C MET A 21 5.09 4.74 5.78
N ALA A 22 5.38 4.25 6.98
CA ALA A 22 4.90 4.87 8.21
C ALA A 22 5.35 6.33 8.30
N ARG A 23 6.63 6.57 8.04
CA ARG A 23 7.18 7.91 8.07
C ARG A 23 6.51 8.82 7.04
N GLY A 24 6.32 8.33 5.83
CA GLY A 24 5.68 9.10 4.77
C GLY A 24 4.22 9.43 5.06
N LEU A 25 3.55 8.61 5.87
CA LEU A 25 2.15 8.81 6.25
C LEU A 25 1.98 9.50 7.60
N GLY A 26 3.08 9.81 8.29
CA GLY A 26 3.01 10.42 9.61
C GLY A 26 2.49 9.48 10.68
N LEU A 27 2.75 8.18 10.53
CA LEU A 27 2.28 7.14 11.44
C LEU A 27 3.45 6.47 12.14
N SER A 28 3.17 5.83 13.28
CA SER A 28 4.11 4.90 13.88
C SER A 28 4.20 3.64 13.01
N LEU A 29 5.28 2.88 13.19
CA LEU A 29 5.44 1.61 12.49
C LEU A 29 4.25 0.68 12.78
N GLN A 30 3.84 0.62 14.04
CA GLN A 30 2.71 -0.23 14.44
C GLN A 30 1.41 0.25 13.79
N GLY A 31 1.20 1.57 13.73
CA GLY A 31 0.02 2.13 13.07
C GLY A 31 -0.04 1.76 11.61
N TYR A 32 1.08 1.85 10.91
CA TYR A 32 1.13 1.43 9.51
C TYR A 32 0.91 -0.08 9.37
N SER A 33 1.52 -0.88 10.25
CA SER A 33 1.34 -2.34 10.21
C SER A 33 -0.13 -2.73 10.33
N HIS A 34 -0.89 -2.03 11.16
CA HIS A 34 -2.33 -2.27 11.29
C HIS A 34 -3.08 -2.03 9.98
N ILE A 35 -2.62 -1.08 9.17
CA ILE A 35 -3.21 -0.85 7.85
C ILE A 35 -3.02 -2.07 6.95
N GLU A 36 -1.80 -2.59 6.88
CA GLU A 36 -1.52 -3.75 6.01
C GLU A 36 -2.21 -5.02 6.51
N GLU A 37 -2.40 -5.13 7.82
CA GLU A 37 -3.07 -6.28 8.42
C GLU A 37 -4.60 -6.22 8.30
N GLY A 38 -5.13 -5.09 7.85
CA GLY A 38 -6.57 -4.92 7.71
C GLY A 38 -7.30 -4.62 9.01
N ASN A 39 -6.56 -4.25 10.07
CA ASN A 39 -7.14 -3.97 11.38
C ASN A 39 -7.72 -2.55 11.47
N VAL A 40 -7.40 -1.69 10.52
CA VAL A 40 -7.98 -0.36 10.41
C VAL A 40 -8.46 -0.13 9.00
N ARG A 41 -9.49 0.69 8.87
CA ARG A 41 -10.07 0.98 7.56
C ARG A 41 -9.12 1.85 6.74
N LEU A 42 -8.95 1.49 5.49
CA LEU A 42 -8.12 2.23 4.55
C LEU A 42 -9.03 3.16 3.72
N ASP A 43 -9.00 4.45 4.01
CA ASP A 43 -9.82 5.42 3.28
C ASP A 43 -9.14 5.86 1.98
N VAL A 44 -9.92 6.54 1.13
CA VAL A 44 -9.46 6.95 -0.19
C VAL A 44 -8.28 7.92 -0.10
N GLU A 45 -8.33 8.86 0.83
CA GLU A 45 -7.27 9.85 0.97
C GLU A 45 -5.95 9.19 1.35
N ARG A 46 -6.00 8.24 2.28
CA ARG A 46 -4.81 7.51 2.70
C ARG A 46 -4.29 6.62 1.58
N MET A 47 -5.18 5.98 0.82
CA MET A 47 -4.78 5.20 -0.34
C MET A 47 -4.03 6.04 -1.37
N LYS A 48 -4.48 7.28 -1.60
CA LYS A 48 -3.79 8.16 -2.55
C LYS A 48 -2.39 8.49 -2.08
N LYS A 49 -2.22 8.75 -0.79
CA LYS A 49 -0.87 9.01 -0.24
C LYS A 49 0.03 7.80 -0.35
N ILE A 50 -0.52 6.61 -0.09
CA ILE A 50 0.23 5.36 -0.26
C ILE A 50 0.64 5.18 -1.71
N GLY A 51 -0.28 5.43 -2.64
CA GLY A 51 0.02 5.35 -4.07
C GLY A 51 1.15 6.30 -4.47
N ASP A 52 1.13 7.52 -3.95
CA ASP A 52 2.18 8.51 -4.22
C ASP A 52 3.54 8.01 -3.72
N LEU A 53 3.57 7.43 -2.52
CA LEU A 53 4.82 6.92 -1.95
C LEU A 53 5.37 5.74 -2.74
N LEU A 54 4.50 4.94 -3.34
CA LEU A 54 4.89 3.75 -4.10
C LEU A 54 4.95 4.00 -5.60
N HIS A 55 4.66 5.24 -6.03
CA HIS A 55 4.67 5.64 -7.45
C HIS A 55 3.72 4.83 -8.31
N VAL A 56 2.51 4.60 -7.80
CA VAL A 56 1.44 3.92 -8.54
C VAL A 56 0.14 4.67 -8.37
N ASP A 57 -0.79 4.46 -9.30
CA ASP A 57 -2.15 4.97 -9.14
C ASP A 57 -2.83 4.18 -8.03
N SER A 58 -3.42 4.88 -7.07
CA SER A 58 -4.06 4.22 -5.92
C SER A 58 -5.23 3.32 -6.32
N ALA A 59 -5.83 3.54 -7.48
CA ALA A 59 -6.92 2.70 -7.96
C ALA A 59 -6.51 1.23 -8.09
N ILE A 60 -5.23 0.95 -8.30
CA ILE A 60 -4.77 -0.43 -8.46
C ILE A 60 -4.99 -1.27 -7.20
N PHE A 61 -5.01 -0.62 -6.02
CA PHE A 61 -5.20 -1.37 -4.76
C PHE A 61 -6.60 -1.95 -4.64
N LEU A 62 -7.56 -1.43 -5.39
CA LEU A 62 -8.94 -1.90 -5.39
C LEU A 62 -9.21 -2.99 -6.42
N ASN A 63 -8.20 -3.35 -7.20
CA ASN A 63 -8.35 -4.32 -8.29
C ASN A 63 -7.16 -5.27 -8.29
N ASP A 64 -7.42 -6.54 -8.06
CA ASP A 64 -6.36 -7.56 -7.94
C ASP A 64 -5.56 -7.70 -9.24
N GLU A 65 -6.22 -7.61 -10.39
CA GLU A 65 -5.53 -7.74 -11.68
C GLU A 65 -4.60 -6.56 -11.94
N LEU A 66 -5.04 -5.34 -11.63
CA LEU A 66 -4.21 -4.17 -11.79
C LEU A 66 -3.04 -4.18 -10.80
N THR A 67 -3.27 -4.65 -9.58
CA THR A 67 -2.21 -4.83 -8.60
C THR A 67 -1.18 -5.82 -9.13
N GLU A 68 -1.64 -6.94 -9.65
CA GLU A 68 -0.76 -7.97 -10.22
C GLU A 68 0.08 -7.41 -11.36
N SER A 69 -0.52 -6.63 -12.24
CA SER A 69 0.20 -6.00 -13.35
C SER A 69 1.27 -5.03 -12.87
N ALA A 70 1.01 -4.32 -11.78
CA ALA A 70 1.98 -3.37 -11.23
C ALA A 70 3.17 -4.08 -10.57
N ILE A 71 2.98 -5.30 -10.11
CA ILE A 71 4.02 -6.09 -9.45
C ILE A 71 4.92 -6.79 -10.46
N LYS A 72 4.36 -7.24 -11.58
CA LYS A 72 5.10 -8.02 -12.58
C LYS A 72 6.21 -7.17 -13.21
N PRO A 73 7.40 -7.73 -13.41
CA PRO A 73 8.43 -7.03 -14.15
C PRO A 73 7.99 -6.82 -15.60
N ALA A 74 8.42 -5.70 -16.14
CA ALA A 74 8.09 -5.34 -17.52
C ALA A 74 8.70 -6.32 -18.53
#